data_40d6b4f2c3be7073288291de4d45054b
#
_entry.id   40d6b4f2c3be7073288291de4d45054b
#
_cell.length_a   1.000
_cell.length_b   1.000
_cell.length_c   1.000
_cell.angle_alpha   90.00
_cell.angle_beta   90.00
_cell.angle_gamma   90.00
#
_symmetry.space_group_name_H-M   'P 1'
#
loop_
_entity.id
_entity.type
_entity.pdbx_description
1 polymer ?
#
loop_
_entity_poly.entity_id
_entity_poly.type
_entity_poly.pdbx_seq_one_letter_code
_entity_poly.pdbx_strand_id
1 'polypeptide(L)'
;MKSFLKGLGLGLLCLVLFVLGVVFNTEFLGLKNHNKQNVEFSRNIEVSNEIMPNVFNAVLNFSASEELSKKTIISSDEKNHIAKTFKEISDRITKEDYCKGGSYTLEPSYNYYQGVKTLNGHRLYSNFTCQIPQNKNKDYENLIKDIENISNTNTLISFNTKALQAGFDEATLEANKEDLYDLAFKKAFEKAQYYSKTLTKTCIVKNVHFDSCNIKYNSPSLAASADSVVLPVIKNEKQSLKANVLFVCQ
;
A
#
# COMPACT_ATOMS: atom_id res chain seq x y z
N MET A 1 -77.80 13.30 -50.40
CA MET A 1 -77.70 13.04 -48.96
C MET A 1 -77.03 11.67 -48.57
N LYS A 2 -77.32 10.56 -49.29
CA LYS A 2 -76.71 9.23 -48.92
C LYS A 2 -75.20 9.17 -49.09
N SER A 3 -74.56 9.92 -49.96
CA SER A 3 -73.14 9.94 -50.21
C SER A 3 -72.38 10.72 -49.13
N PHE A 4 -72.96 11.79 -48.57
CA PHE A 4 -72.37 12.61 -47.53
C PHE A 4 -72.33 11.89 -46.19
N LEU A 5 -73.36 11.11 -45.85
CA LEU A 5 -73.39 10.31 -44.65
C LEU A 5 -72.33 9.15 -44.64
N LYS A 6 -72.05 8.59 -45.84
CA LYS A 6 -71.02 7.56 -45.98
C LYS A 6 -69.61 8.12 -45.74
N GLY A 7 -69.33 9.34 -46.26
CA GLY A 7 -68.05 10.00 -46.01
C GLY A 7 -67.86 10.41 -44.57
N LEU A 8 -68.91 10.90 -43.91
CA LEU A 8 -68.85 11.30 -42.50
C LEU A 8 -68.61 10.07 -41.59
N GLY A 9 -69.25 8.94 -41.88
CA GLY A 9 -69.05 7.72 -41.13
C GLY A 9 -67.63 7.15 -41.26
N LEU A 10 -67.06 7.20 -42.48
CA LEU A 10 -65.70 6.73 -42.73
C LEU A 10 -64.68 7.62 -42.04
N GLY A 11 -64.88 8.95 -42.06
CA GLY A 11 -64.00 9.91 -41.38
C GLY A 11 -64.02 9.73 -39.86
N LEU A 12 -65.21 9.51 -39.28
CA LEU A 12 -65.34 9.26 -37.85
C LEU A 12 -64.67 7.94 -37.46
N LEU A 13 -64.77 6.90 -38.27
CA LEU A 13 -64.12 5.59 -38.05
C LEU A 13 -62.59 5.76 -38.08
N CYS A 14 -62.03 6.49 -39.04
CA CYS A 14 -60.60 6.77 -39.11
C CYS A 14 -60.10 7.58 -37.89
N LEU A 15 -60.89 8.54 -37.41
CA LEU A 15 -60.55 9.34 -36.24
C LEU A 15 -60.55 8.50 -34.96
N VAL A 16 -61.53 7.59 -34.81
CA VAL A 16 -61.57 6.64 -33.68
C VAL A 16 -60.39 5.70 -33.73
N LEU A 17 -60.06 5.15 -34.91
CA LEU A 17 -58.87 4.27 -35.04
C LEU A 17 -57.57 5.01 -34.79
N PHE A 18 -57.46 6.30 -35.20
CA PHE A 18 -56.29 7.12 -34.91
C PHE A 18 -56.14 7.39 -33.39
N VAL A 19 -57.23 7.76 -32.72
CA VAL A 19 -57.25 7.99 -31.27
C VAL A 19 -56.90 6.70 -30.52
N LEU A 20 -57.49 5.55 -30.91
CA LEU A 20 -57.13 4.26 -30.34
C LEU A 20 -55.66 3.91 -30.59
N GLY A 21 -55.14 4.15 -31.79
CA GLY A 21 -53.75 3.91 -32.15
C GLY A 21 -52.79 4.78 -31.33
N VAL A 22 -53.09 6.04 -31.07
CA VAL A 22 -52.30 6.95 -30.25
C VAL A 22 -52.36 6.51 -28.76
N VAL A 23 -53.56 6.17 -28.25
CA VAL A 23 -53.70 5.71 -26.86
C VAL A 23 -52.97 4.39 -26.67
N PHE A 24 -53.14 3.41 -27.58
CA PHE A 24 -52.43 2.14 -27.52
C PHE A 24 -50.92 2.30 -27.64
N ASN A 25 -50.46 3.20 -28.51
CA ASN A 25 -49.05 3.45 -28.71
C ASN A 25 -48.41 4.11 -27.49
N THR A 26 -49.11 5.03 -26.82
CA THR A 26 -48.61 5.70 -25.60
C THR A 26 -48.64 4.75 -24.38
N GLU A 27 -49.57 3.80 -24.29
CA GLU A 27 -49.63 2.80 -23.20
C GLU A 27 -48.70 1.62 -23.46
N PHE A 28 -48.66 1.14 -24.73
CA PHE A 28 -47.84 -0.02 -25.10
C PHE A 28 -46.36 0.27 -25.22
N LEU A 29 -45.97 1.50 -25.60
CA LEU A 29 -44.58 1.96 -25.65
C LEU A 29 -44.04 2.41 -24.29
N GLY A 30 -44.81 2.25 -23.23
CA GLY A 30 -44.32 2.53 -21.89
C GLY A 30 -43.93 4.00 -21.66
N LEU A 31 -44.51 4.94 -22.45
CA LEU A 31 -44.28 6.39 -22.33
C LEU A 31 -44.90 6.97 -21.04
N LYS A 32 -45.66 6.21 -20.26
CA LYS A 32 -45.78 6.44 -18.85
C LYS A 32 -44.51 5.95 -18.13
N ASN A 33 -43.37 6.55 -18.47
CA ASN A 33 -42.29 6.61 -17.53
C ASN A 33 -42.81 7.32 -16.28
N HIS A 34 -43.33 6.57 -15.34
CA HIS A 34 -43.16 6.95 -13.96
C HIS A 34 -41.64 7.05 -13.78
N ASN A 35 -41.09 8.22 -14.04
CA ASN A 35 -39.80 8.61 -13.56
C ASN A 35 -39.88 8.50 -12.02
N LYS A 36 -39.74 7.26 -11.52
CA LYS A 36 -39.26 7.08 -10.17
C LYS A 36 -37.90 7.75 -10.22
N GLN A 37 -37.84 9.01 -9.78
CA GLN A 37 -36.59 9.75 -9.74
C GLN A 37 -35.65 8.93 -8.86
N ASN A 38 -34.80 8.14 -9.52
CA ASN A 38 -33.73 7.45 -8.84
C ASN A 38 -32.82 8.51 -8.24
N VAL A 39 -32.63 8.45 -6.94
CA VAL A 39 -31.67 9.31 -6.27
C VAL A 39 -30.36 8.54 -6.21
N GLU A 40 -29.35 9.08 -6.87
CA GLU A 40 -28.01 8.48 -6.89
C GLU A 40 -27.03 9.46 -6.23
N PHE A 41 -26.23 8.97 -5.27
CA PHE A 41 -25.26 9.80 -4.56
C PHE A 41 -24.11 8.94 -4.01
N SER A 42 -22.93 9.56 -3.87
CA SER A 42 -21.75 8.93 -3.29
C SER A 42 -21.48 9.41 -1.87
N ARG A 43 -20.92 8.52 -1.05
CA ARG A 43 -20.45 8.83 0.30
C ARG A 43 -19.11 8.16 0.58
N ASN A 44 -18.24 8.90 1.25
CA ASN A 44 -17.03 8.32 1.79
C ASN A 44 -17.32 7.65 3.12
N ILE A 45 -16.87 6.42 3.24
CA ILE A 45 -16.93 5.60 4.46
C ILE A 45 -15.48 5.37 4.89
N GLU A 46 -15.20 5.60 6.16
CA GLU A 46 -13.93 5.25 6.78
C GLU A 46 -14.18 4.21 7.86
N VAL A 47 -13.40 3.14 7.82
CA VAL A 47 -13.35 2.09 8.84
C VAL A 47 -11.94 1.97 9.37
N SER A 48 -11.79 1.45 10.58
CA SER A 48 -10.48 1.26 11.19
C SER A 48 -10.48 0.06 12.11
N ASN A 49 -9.33 -0.57 12.20
CA ASN A 49 -9.02 -1.66 13.11
C ASN A 49 -7.71 -1.34 13.85
N GLU A 50 -7.50 -1.94 15.01
CA GLU A 50 -6.25 -1.87 15.76
C GLU A 50 -5.57 -3.22 15.72
N ILE A 51 -4.33 -3.26 15.24
CA ILE A 51 -3.52 -4.48 15.16
C ILE A 51 -2.20 -4.30 15.92
N MET A 52 -1.72 -5.38 16.49
CA MET A 52 -0.45 -5.39 17.22
C MET A 52 0.69 -5.77 16.27
N PRO A 53 1.80 -4.98 16.23
CA PRO A 53 2.99 -5.37 15.50
C PRO A 53 3.48 -6.75 15.91
N ASN A 54 3.88 -7.56 14.94
CA ASN A 54 4.29 -8.95 15.13
C ASN A 54 5.72 -9.25 14.69
N VAL A 55 6.40 -8.28 14.08
CA VAL A 55 7.81 -8.36 13.68
C VAL A 55 8.58 -7.12 14.09
N PHE A 56 9.91 -7.21 14.09
CA PHE A 56 10.82 -6.08 14.16
C PHE A 56 11.51 -5.88 12.82
N ASN A 57 11.49 -4.65 12.31
CA ASN A 57 12.21 -4.27 11.11
C ASN A 57 13.59 -3.74 11.47
N ALA A 58 14.61 -4.27 10.83
CA ALA A 58 16.00 -3.84 10.97
C ALA A 58 16.61 -3.55 9.60
N VAL A 59 17.56 -2.62 9.57
CA VAL A 59 18.37 -2.34 8.39
C VAL A 59 19.84 -2.39 8.79
N LEU A 60 20.57 -3.32 8.18
CA LEU A 60 22.00 -3.47 8.32
C LEU A 60 22.65 -2.65 7.20
N ASN A 61 23.41 -1.62 7.54
CA ASN A 61 24.05 -0.73 6.57
C ASN A 61 25.56 -0.93 6.58
N PHE A 62 26.12 -1.02 5.38
CA PHE A 62 27.56 -1.05 5.16
C PHE A 62 27.93 0.14 4.29
N SER A 63 28.96 0.84 4.68
CA SER A 63 29.48 2.04 4.01
C SER A 63 30.99 2.01 3.92
N ALA A 64 31.56 2.90 3.11
CA ALA A 64 32.98 3.14 3.13
C ALA A 64 33.42 3.60 4.53
N SER A 65 34.50 3.01 5.05
CA SER A 65 35.18 3.55 6.23
C SER A 65 35.80 4.93 5.94
N GLU A 66 36.27 5.60 6.95
CA GLU A 66 37.02 6.87 6.78
C GLU A 66 38.27 6.66 5.91
N GLU A 67 38.96 5.52 6.08
CA GLU A 67 40.12 5.16 5.26
C GLU A 67 39.74 5.03 3.77
N LEU A 68 38.73 4.21 3.43
CA LEU A 68 38.29 4.02 2.05
C LEU A 68 37.74 5.29 1.43
N SER A 69 37.03 6.13 2.19
CA SER A 69 36.43 7.36 1.72
C SER A 69 37.45 8.45 1.31
N LYS A 70 38.68 8.35 1.81
CA LYS A 70 39.79 9.24 1.47
C LYS A 70 40.83 8.62 0.53
N LYS A 71 40.70 7.31 0.25
CA LYS A 71 41.66 6.55 -0.54
C LYS A 71 41.42 6.75 -2.03
N THR A 72 42.35 7.41 -2.71
CA THR A 72 42.24 7.70 -4.16
C THR A 72 42.59 6.49 -5.05
N ILE A 73 43.42 5.57 -4.55
CA ILE A 73 43.84 4.36 -5.25
C ILE A 73 43.50 3.13 -4.41
N ILE A 74 42.74 2.21 -4.99
CA ILE A 74 42.45 0.90 -4.37
C ILE A 74 43.16 -0.16 -5.19
N SER A 75 43.99 -0.98 -4.55
CA SER A 75 44.68 -2.10 -5.17
C SER A 75 43.71 -3.24 -5.51
N SER A 76 44.14 -4.17 -6.38
CA SER A 76 43.36 -5.37 -6.66
C SER A 76 43.15 -6.24 -5.42
N ASP A 77 44.14 -6.32 -4.53
CA ASP A 77 44.06 -7.12 -3.30
C ASP A 77 43.01 -6.53 -2.34
N GLU A 78 42.96 -5.20 -2.21
CA GLU A 78 41.96 -4.54 -1.39
C GLU A 78 40.55 -4.72 -1.94
N LYS A 79 40.36 -4.65 -3.26
CA LYS A 79 39.08 -4.97 -3.90
C LYS A 79 38.66 -6.41 -3.63
N ASN A 80 39.60 -7.35 -3.77
CA ASN A 80 39.37 -8.77 -3.48
C ASN A 80 39.04 -8.99 -1.99
N HIS A 81 39.69 -8.26 -1.10
CA HIS A 81 39.41 -8.33 0.34
C HIS A 81 37.99 -7.80 0.65
N ILE A 82 37.59 -6.67 0.07
CA ILE A 82 36.21 -6.17 0.17
C ILE A 82 35.21 -7.21 -0.34
N ALA A 83 35.43 -7.78 -1.52
CA ALA A 83 34.55 -8.77 -2.12
C ALA A 83 34.44 -10.03 -1.24
N LYS A 84 35.55 -10.51 -0.68
CA LYS A 84 35.58 -11.64 0.24
C LYS A 84 34.77 -11.37 1.49
N THR A 85 34.96 -10.19 2.11
CA THR A 85 34.22 -9.78 3.31
C THR A 85 32.72 -9.74 3.04
N PHE A 86 32.26 -9.15 1.90
CA PHE A 86 30.85 -9.14 1.55
C PHE A 86 30.30 -10.53 1.25
N LYS A 87 31.12 -11.42 0.71
CA LYS A 87 30.72 -12.82 0.54
C LYS A 87 30.47 -13.49 1.89
N GLU A 88 31.38 -13.34 2.85
CA GLU A 88 31.23 -13.90 4.21
C GLU A 88 30.02 -13.32 4.92
N ILE A 89 29.77 -12.00 4.81
CA ILE A 89 28.56 -11.34 5.34
C ILE A 89 27.29 -11.94 4.70
N SER A 90 27.25 -12.03 3.36
CA SER A 90 26.11 -12.62 2.66
C SER A 90 25.89 -14.09 3.05
N ASP A 91 26.93 -14.88 3.11
CA ASP A 91 26.87 -16.30 3.49
C ASP A 91 26.35 -16.47 4.95
N ARG A 92 26.64 -15.50 5.84
CA ARG A 92 26.12 -15.49 7.21
C ARG A 92 24.64 -15.08 7.24
N ILE A 93 24.27 -14.00 6.54
CA ILE A 93 22.91 -13.46 6.53
C ILE A 93 21.93 -14.41 5.84
N THR A 94 22.33 -15.10 4.77
CA THR A 94 21.46 -16.04 4.05
C THR A 94 21.07 -17.29 4.86
N LYS A 95 21.69 -17.52 6.00
CA LYS A 95 21.23 -18.54 6.96
C LYS A 95 19.97 -18.13 7.71
N GLU A 96 19.64 -16.85 7.69
CA GLU A 96 18.46 -16.30 8.33
C GLU A 96 17.37 -16.06 7.26
N ASP A 97 16.24 -16.73 7.42
CA ASP A 97 15.09 -16.67 6.50
C ASP A 97 14.34 -15.31 6.52
N TYR A 98 14.60 -14.51 7.55
CA TYR A 98 13.95 -13.21 7.78
C TYR A 98 14.77 -12.01 7.26
N CYS A 99 15.90 -12.23 6.60
CA CYS A 99 16.75 -11.17 6.03
C CYS A 99 16.84 -11.26 4.50
N LYS A 100 16.91 -10.11 3.82
CA LYS A 100 17.08 -10.00 2.36
C LYS A 100 17.93 -8.81 1.96
N GLY A 101 18.52 -8.85 0.75
CA GLY A 101 19.38 -7.79 0.21
C GLY A 101 20.79 -8.28 -0.06
N GLY A 102 21.78 -7.38 -0.06
CA GLY A 102 23.19 -7.75 0.00
C GLY A 102 24.06 -7.53 -1.22
N SER A 103 23.56 -6.93 -2.30
CA SER A 103 24.47 -6.41 -3.32
C SER A 103 25.21 -5.19 -2.80
N TYR A 104 26.52 -5.06 -3.08
CA TYR A 104 27.26 -3.87 -2.76
C TYR A 104 27.73 -3.13 -4.01
N THR A 105 27.89 -1.82 -3.89
CA THR A 105 28.50 -0.98 -4.91
C THR A 105 29.78 -0.39 -4.35
N LEU A 106 30.82 -0.34 -5.18
CA LEU A 106 32.08 0.33 -4.89
C LEU A 106 32.41 1.24 -6.06
N GLU A 107 32.38 2.54 -5.83
CA GLU A 107 32.56 3.55 -6.88
C GLU A 107 33.49 4.67 -6.45
N PRO A 108 34.23 5.31 -7.38
CA PRO A 108 35.06 6.48 -7.07
C PRO A 108 34.20 7.68 -6.71
N SER A 109 34.63 8.42 -5.70
CA SER A 109 34.02 9.68 -5.24
C SER A 109 34.80 10.87 -5.76
N TYR A 110 34.12 11.88 -6.29
CA TYR A 110 34.75 13.07 -6.87
C TYR A 110 34.23 14.33 -6.22
N ASN A 111 35.16 15.28 -5.99
CA ASN A 111 34.85 16.67 -5.68
C ASN A 111 34.87 17.49 -6.96
N TYR A 112 33.96 18.47 -7.03
CA TYR A 112 33.93 19.47 -8.09
C TYR A 112 34.21 20.84 -7.49
N TYR A 113 35.30 21.44 -7.91
CA TYR A 113 35.65 22.80 -7.50
C TYR A 113 36.03 23.62 -8.73
N GLN A 114 35.39 24.77 -8.94
CA GLN A 114 35.58 25.65 -10.10
C GLN A 114 35.62 24.93 -11.47
N GLY A 115 34.76 23.93 -11.66
CA GLY A 115 34.69 23.14 -12.90
C GLY A 115 35.74 22.03 -13.01
N VAL A 116 36.65 21.90 -12.07
CA VAL A 116 37.66 20.83 -12.03
C VAL A 116 37.13 19.66 -11.21
N LYS A 117 37.13 18.46 -11.83
CA LYS A 117 36.78 17.20 -11.21
C LYS A 117 38.03 16.54 -10.60
N THR A 118 38.05 16.39 -9.28
CA THR A 118 39.15 15.76 -8.56
C THR A 118 38.68 14.51 -7.82
N LEU A 119 39.40 13.39 -7.98
CA LEU A 119 39.12 12.16 -7.25
C LEU A 119 39.41 12.38 -5.75
N ASN A 120 38.41 12.15 -4.91
CA ASN A 120 38.50 12.40 -3.46
C ASN A 120 38.56 11.12 -2.62
N GLY A 121 38.32 9.95 -3.23
CA GLY A 121 38.27 8.66 -2.54
C GLY A 121 37.28 7.73 -3.16
N HIS A 122 36.71 6.79 -2.38
CA HIS A 122 35.72 5.84 -2.86
C HIS A 122 34.51 5.82 -1.94
N ARG A 123 33.34 5.51 -2.54
CA ARG A 123 32.09 5.22 -1.85
C ARG A 123 31.83 3.73 -1.92
N LEU A 124 31.38 3.20 -0.80
CA LEU A 124 30.90 1.83 -0.71
C LEU A 124 29.50 1.89 -0.09
N TYR A 125 28.57 1.13 -0.64
CA TYR A 125 27.22 1.07 -0.11
C TYR A 125 26.66 -0.34 -0.28
N SER A 126 26.11 -0.88 0.79
CA SER A 126 25.28 -2.10 0.78
C SER A 126 24.29 -2.03 1.92
N ASN A 127 23.13 -2.63 1.74
CA ASN A 127 22.17 -2.80 2.81
C ASN A 127 21.50 -4.18 2.76
N PHE A 128 21.13 -4.65 3.96
CA PHE A 128 20.23 -5.78 4.15
C PHE A 128 19.06 -5.31 4.99
N THR A 129 17.88 -5.80 4.69
CA THR A 129 16.68 -5.56 5.47
C THR A 129 16.21 -6.85 6.10
N CYS A 130 15.91 -6.82 7.39
CA CYS A 130 15.44 -7.98 8.14
C CYS A 130 14.07 -7.70 8.74
N GLN A 131 13.15 -8.67 8.63
CA GLN A 131 11.85 -8.69 9.30
C GLN A 131 11.88 -9.80 10.35
N ILE A 132 12.33 -9.47 11.55
CA ILE A 132 12.64 -10.42 12.62
C ILE A 132 11.37 -10.79 13.37
N PRO A 133 10.93 -12.06 13.37
CA PRO A 133 9.85 -12.51 14.23
C PRO A 133 10.20 -12.27 15.70
N GLN A 134 9.21 -11.92 16.53
CA GLN A 134 9.45 -11.54 17.93
C GLN A 134 10.15 -12.64 18.74
N ASN A 135 9.96 -13.90 18.38
CA ASN A 135 10.61 -15.06 19.03
C ASN A 135 12.06 -15.29 18.57
N LYS A 136 12.56 -14.57 17.55
CA LYS A 136 13.93 -14.71 16.99
C LYS A 136 14.88 -13.58 17.39
N ASN A 137 14.57 -12.82 18.43
CA ASN A 137 15.41 -11.69 18.89
C ASN A 137 16.83 -12.11 19.25
N LYS A 138 16.99 -13.24 19.94
CA LYS A 138 18.33 -13.77 20.31
C LYS A 138 19.14 -14.19 19.08
N ASP A 139 18.49 -14.78 18.08
CA ASP A 139 19.14 -15.16 16.84
C ASP A 139 19.64 -13.91 16.10
N TYR A 140 18.84 -12.84 16.10
CA TYR A 140 19.24 -11.56 15.55
C TYR A 140 20.40 -10.91 16.30
N GLU A 141 20.42 -10.93 17.64
CA GLU A 141 21.57 -10.45 18.42
C GLU A 141 22.86 -11.21 18.07
N ASN A 142 22.79 -12.53 17.91
CA ASN A 142 23.92 -13.34 17.47
C ASN A 142 24.34 -13.00 16.04
N LEU A 143 23.37 -12.79 15.13
CA LEU A 143 23.64 -12.36 13.78
C LEU A 143 24.43 -11.03 13.76
N ILE A 144 24.01 -10.03 14.54
CA ILE A 144 24.70 -8.73 14.60
C ILE A 144 26.14 -8.91 15.08
N LYS A 145 26.38 -9.69 16.15
CA LYS A 145 27.73 -9.96 16.66
C LYS A 145 28.62 -10.64 15.61
N ASP A 146 28.08 -11.61 14.89
CA ASP A 146 28.81 -12.30 13.83
C ASP A 146 29.18 -11.33 12.70
N ILE A 147 28.23 -10.47 12.28
CA ILE A 147 28.44 -9.47 11.23
C ILE A 147 29.46 -8.40 11.66
N GLU A 148 29.40 -7.93 12.90
CA GLU A 148 30.40 -7.03 13.47
C GLU A 148 31.80 -7.64 13.44
N ASN A 149 31.92 -8.90 13.86
CA ASN A 149 33.19 -9.62 13.83
C ASN A 149 33.74 -9.75 12.40
N ILE A 150 32.89 -10.12 11.43
CA ILE A 150 33.31 -10.24 10.03
C ILE A 150 33.71 -8.85 9.50
N SER A 151 32.91 -7.82 9.74
CA SER A 151 33.18 -6.45 9.24
C SER A 151 34.46 -5.86 9.82
N ASN A 152 34.75 -6.12 11.10
CA ASN A 152 35.95 -5.64 11.79
C ASN A 152 37.26 -6.27 11.26
N THR A 153 37.17 -7.34 10.48
CA THR A 153 38.36 -7.89 9.79
C THR A 153 38.81 -7.05 8.60
N ASN A 154 38.00 -6.07 8.17
CA ASN A 154 38.26 -5.25 6.99
C ASN A 154 38.12 -3.76 7.33
N THR A 155 39.26 -3.06 7.49
CA THR A 155 39.32 -1.64 7.84
C THR A 155 38.71 -0.69 6.80
N LEU A 156 38.42 -1.19 5.59
CA LEU A 156 37.83 -0.38 4.51
C LEU A 156 36.30 -0.32 4.57
N ILE A 157 35.67 -1.15 5.43
CA ILE A 157 34.23 -1.25 5.55
C ILE A 157 33.80 -0.72 6.93
N SER A 158 32.76 0.09 6.96
CA SER A 158 32.07 0.50 8.19
C SER A 158 30.70 -0.14 8.22
N PHE A 159 30.38 -0.80 9.33
CA PHE A 159 29.07 -1.40 9.60
C PHE A 159 28.31 -0.60 10.63
N ASN A 160 27.01 -0.40 10.40
CA ASN A 160 26.11 0.16 11.40
C ASN A 160 24.70 -0.44 11.25
N THR A 161 23.96 -0.47 12.35
CA THR A 161 22.56 -0.88 12.38
C THR A 161 21.69 0.30 12.80
N LYS A 162 20.50 0.40 12.21
CA LYS A 162 19.46 1.29 12.73
C LYS A 162 18.76 0.60 13.89
N ALA A 163 18.20 1.41 14.81
CA ALA A 163 17.35 0.89 15.88
C ALA A 163 16.21 0.04 15.29
N LEU A 164 15.89 -1.05 16.00
CA LEU A 164 14.76 -1.90 15.65
C LEU A 164 13.47 -1.09 15.66
N GLN A 165 12.63 -1.33 14.67
CA GLN A 165 11.30 -0.73 14.58
C GLN A 165 10.24 -1.83 14.61
N ALA A 166 9.24 -1.67 15.47
CA ALA A 166 8.08 -2.56 15.45
C ALA A 166 7.36 -2.45 14.10
N GLY A 167 6.86 -3.55 13.58
CA GLY A 167 6.22 -3.60 12.28
C GLY A 167 5.31 -4.82 12.13
N PHE A 168 4.83 -5.00 10.93
CA PHE A 168 3.93 -6.09 10.57
C PHE A 168 4.54 -6.91 9.44
N ASP A 169 4.35 -8.21 9.48
CA ASP A 169 4.61 -9.05 8.32
C ASP A 169 3.50 -8.88 7.26
N GLU A 170 3.78 -9.36 6.05
CA GLU A 170 2.87 -9.24 4.91
C GLU A 170 1.55 -9.99 5.15
N ALA A 171 1.62 -11.15 5.79
CA ALA A 171 0.43 -11.97 6.08
C ALA A 171 -0.52 -11.26 7.05
N THR A 172 0.01 -10.65 8.11
CA THR A 172 -0.79 -9.86 9.07
C THR A 172 -1.42 -8.63 8.40
N LEU A 173 -0.67 -7.94 7.53
CA LEU A 173 -1.20 -6.79 6.81
C LEU A 173 -2.30 -7.17 5.84
N GLU A 174 -2.15 -8.26 5.08
CA GLU A 174 -3.16 -8.72 4.13
C GLU A 174 -4.42 -9.22 4.85
N ALA A 175 -4.27 -9.99 5.94
CA ALA A 175 -5.40 -10.41 6.77
C ALA A 175 -6.18 -9.20 7.32
N ASN A 176 -5.48 -8.21 7.87
CA ASN A 176 -6.13 -7.00 8.37
C ASN A 176 -6.81 -6.17 7.27
N LYS A 177 -6.27 -6.18 6.08
CA LYS A 177 -6.84 -5.49 4.92
C LYS A 177 -8.18 -6.14 4.51
N GLU A 178 -8.25 -7.48 4.49
CA GLU A 178 -9.51 -8.19 4.26
C GLU A 178 -10.56 -7.89 5.35
N ASP A 179 -10.15 -7.89 6.62
CA ASP A 179 -11.03 -7.49 7.73
C ASP A 179 -11.58 -6.06 7.55
N LEU A 180 -10.73 -5.12 7.07
CA LEU A 180 -11.14 -3.75 6.80
C LEU A 180 -12.11 -3.66 5.61
N TYR A 181 -11.95 -4.48 4.57
CA TYR A 181 -12.90 -4.57 3.46
C TYR A 181 -14.27 -5.05 3.95
N ASP A 182 -14.30 -6.10 4.75
CA ASP A 182 -15.54 -6.64 5.34
C ASP A 182 -16.25 -5.59 6.23
N LEU A 183 -15.50 -4.88 7.06
CA LEU A 183 -16.03 -3.78 7.87
C LEU A 183 -16.61 -2.65 7.01
N ALA A 184 -15.95 -2.31 5.89
CA ALA A 184 -16.42 -1.28 4.99
C ALA A 184 -17.70 -1.69 4.27
N PHE A 185 -17.80 -2.94 3.79
CA PHE A 185 -19.03 -3.48 3.20
C PHE A 185 -20.18 -3.49 4.21
N LYS A 186 -19.95 -4.00 5.41
CA LYS A 186 -20.94 -4.00 6.49
C LYS A 186 -21.48 -2.59 6.74
N LYS A 187 -20.59 -1.61 6.89
CA LYS A 187 -20.94 -0.21 7.10
C LYS A 187 -21.68 0.40 5.91
N ALA A 188 -21.32 0.02 4.68
CA ALA A 188 -22.03 0.45 3.46
C ALA A 188 -23.47 -0.06 3.44
N PHE A 189 -23.69 -1.34 3.75
CA PHE A 189 -25.05 -1.91 3.81
C PHE A 189 -25.88 -1.31 4.95
N GLU A 190 -25.32 -1.10 6.13
CA GLU A 190 -25.99 -0.40 7.23
C GLU A 190 -26.43 1.01 6.81
N LYS A 191 -25.57 1.73 6.06
CA LYS A 191 -25.92 3.05 5.51
C LYS A 191 -27.01 2.97 4.45
N ALA A 192 -27.01 1.98 3.58
CA ALA A 192 -28.10 1.77 2.61
C ALA A 192 -29.45 1.57 3.31
N GLN A 193 -29.50 0.77 4.36
CA GLN A 193 -30.70 0.57 5.18
C GLN A 193 -31.15 1.87 5.87
N TYR A 194 -30.19 2.63 6.40
CA TYR A 194 -30.48 3.95 7.01
C TYR A 194 -31.09 4.90 5.98
N TYR A 195 -30.49 5.02 4.78
CA TYR A 195 -31.02 5.88 3.72
C TYR A 195 -32.37 5.40 3.21
N SER A 196 -32.61 4.09 3.17
CA SER A 196 -33.92 3.56 2.80
C SER A 196 -35.01 4.05 3.74
N LYS A 197 -34.77 4.05 5.02
CA LYS A 197 -35.71 4.56 6.03
C LYS A 197 -35.88 6.08 5.94
N THR A 198 -34.77 6.82 5.77
CA THR A 198 -34.78 8.28 5.77
C THR A 198 -35.46 8.86 4.54
N LEU A 199 -35.24 8.26 3.36
CA LEU A 199 -35.78 8.72 2.08
C LEU A 199 -37.13 8.10 1.73
N THR A 200 -37.62 7.15 2.54
CA THR A 200 -38.84 6.37 2.24
C THR A 200 -38.76 5.72 0.85
N LYS A 201 -37.57 5.21 0.49
CA LYS A 201 -37.23 4.62 -0.79
C LYS A 201 -36.38 3.36 -0.54
N THR A 202 -36.35 2.43 -1.48
CA THR A 202 -35.41 1.29 -1.40
C THR A 202 -34.02 1.73 -1.87
N CYS A 203 -33.07 1.84 -0.94
CA CYS A 203 -31.69 2.21 -1.26
C CYS A 203 -30.79 0.96 -1.25
N ILE A 204 -29.95 0.85 -2.26
CA ILE A 204 -28.96 -0.23 -2.40
C ILE A 204 -27.57 0.34 -2.61
N VAL A 205 -26.56 -0.42 -2.27
CA VAL A 205 -25.17 -0.16 -2.66
C VAL A 205 -24.99 -0.59 -4.11
N LYS A 206 -24.65 0.34 -5.00
CA LYS A 206 -24.41 0.08 -6.43
C LYS A 206 -22.95 -0.24 -6.71
N ASN A 207 -22.05 0.49 -6.07
CA ASN A 207 -20.61 0.32 -6.24
C ASN A 207 -19.86 0.72 -4.97
N VAL A 208 -18.74 0.05 -4.74
CA VAL A 208 -17.78 0.40 -3.68
C VAL A 208 -16.42 0.51 -4.32
N HIS A 209 -15.81 1.66 -4.23
CA HIS A 209 -14.44 1.91 -4.67
C HIS A 209 -13.56 2.15 -3.45
N PHE A 210 -12.55 1.31 -3.27
CA PHE A 210 -11.59 1.48 -2.20
C PHE A 210 -10.45 2.38 -2.64
N ASP A 211 -10.15 3.39 -1.84
CA ASP A 211 -8.93 4.17 -2.02
C ASP A 211 -7.73 3.25 -1.73
N SER A 212 -6.62 3.46 -2.44
CA SER A 212 -5.39 2.73 -2.18
C SER A 212 -5.05 2.81 -0.68
N CYS A 213 -4.91 1.66 -0.05
CA CYS A 213 -4.64 1.53 1.38
C CYS A 213 -3.29 2.19 1.71
N ASN A 214 -3.31 3.48 2.07
CA ASN A 214 -2.14 4.17 2.58
C ASN A 214 -1.97 3.80 4.05
N ILE A 215 -1.30 2.70 4.29
CA ILE A 215 -0.84 2.32 5.63
C ILE A 215 0.24 3.33 6.01
N LYS A 216 -0.12 4.33 6.79
CA LYS A 216 0.84 5.27 7.36
C LYS A 216 1.52 4.59 8.54
N TYR A 217 2.74 4.13 8.34
CA TYR A 217 3.61 3.72 9.43
C TYR A 217 4.08 4.96 10.19
N ASN A 218 3.49 5.23 11.33
CA ASN A 218 4.01 6.22 12.28
C ASN A 218 4.95 5.49 13.25
N SER A 219 6.12 5.08 12.81
CA SER A 219 7.14 4.55 13.71
C SER A 219 7.92 5.71 14.32
N PRO A 220 7.90 5.89 15.65
CA PRO A 220 8.80 6.82 16.30
C PRO A 220 10.23 6.29 16.15
N SER A 221 11.09 7.03 15.45
CA SER A 221 12.52 6.71 15.35
C SER A 221 13.21 7.11 16.66
N LEU A 222 13.54 6.12 17.48
CA LEU A 222 14.49 6.30 18.58
C LEU A 222 15.88 5.96 18.07
N ALA A 223 16.82 6.89 18.20
CA ALA A 223 18.23 6.62 17.95
C ALA A 223 18.76 5.71 19.07
N ALA A 224 19.27 4.54 18.73
CA ALA A 224 19.91 3.63 19.66
C ALA A 224 21.43 3.67 19.47
N SER A 225 22.18 3.66 20.57
CA SER A 225 23.63 3.45 20.60
C SER A 225 23.94 1.97 20.46
N ALA A 226 25.10 1.64 19.87
CA ALA A 226 25.46 0.31 19.37
C ALA A 226 25.70 -0.79 20.43
N ASP A 227 25.63 -0.53 21.72
CA ASP A 227 26.07 -1.49 22.75
C ASP A 227 25.00 -2.50 23.22
N SER A 228 23.75 -2.35 22.85
CA SER A 228 22.70 -3.35 23.08
C SER A 228 21.54 -3.19 22.10
N VAL A 229 20.99 -4.31 21.62
CA VAL A 229 19.75 -4.31 20.84
C VAL A 229 18.60 -3.93 21.76
N VAL A 230 18.22 -2.65 21.74
CA VAL A 230 17.07 -2.17 22.51
C VAL A 230 15.79 -2.49 21.74
N LEU A 231 14.93 -3.31 22.33
CA LEU A 231 13.63 -3.62 21.73
C LEU A 231 12.69 -2.44 21.81
N PRO A 232 11.98 -2.11 20.73
CA PRO A 232 10.98 -1.04 20.75
C PRO A 232 9.78 -1.43 21.61
N VAL A 233 9.13 -0.43 22.19
CA VAL A 233 7.85 -0.64 22.89
C VAL A 233 6.77 -0.94 21.87
N ILE A 234 6.16 -2.12 21.97
CA ILE A 234 5.07 -2.55 21.09
C ILE A 234 3.75 -1.96 21.61
N LYS A 235 3.00 -1.30 20.74
CA LYS A 235 1.65 -0.80 20.99
C LYS A 235 0.78 -1.11 19.79
N ASN A 236 -0.52 -1.30 20.02
CA ASN A 236 -1.48 -1.42 18.92
C ASN A 236 -1.40 -0.19 18.01
N GLU A 237 -1.41 -0.45 16.73
CA GLU A 237 -1.44 0.59 15.70
C GLU A 237 -2.78 0.57 14.97
N LYS A 238 -3.36 1.77 14.83
CA LYS A 238 -4.62 1.94 14.11
C LYS A 238 -4.36 1.92 12.62
N GLN A 239 -4.98 0.95 11.93
CA GLN A 239 -5.05 0.87 10.49
C GLN A 239 -6.42 1.35 10.02
N SER A 240 -6.50 2.11 8.93
CA SER A 240 -7.76 2.61 8.40
C SER A 240 -7.87 2.44 6.90
N LEU A 241 -9.10 2.20 6.45
CA LEU A 241 -9.47 2.07 5.05
C LEU A 241 -10.57 3.06 4.72
N LYS A 242 -10.42 3.76 3.61
CA LYS A 242 -11.45 4.64 3.05
C LYS A 242 -12.06 4.01 1.81
N ALA A 243 -13.36 4.09 1.71
CA ALA A 243 -14.12 3.61 0.57
C ALA A 243 -15.08 4.72 0.09
N ASN A 244 -15.16 4.93 -1.20
CA ASN A 244 -16.21 5.73 -1.83
C ASN A 244 -17.34 4.79 -2.26
N VAL A 245 -18.52 4.98 -1.70
CA VAL A 245 -19.68 4.12 -1.90
C VAL A 245 -20.75 4.88 -2.67
N LEU A 246 -21.19 4.28 -3.78
CA LEU A 246 -22.29 4.80 -4.61
C LEU A 246 -23.59 4.10 -4.20
N PHE A 247 -24.57 4.90 -3.80
CA PHE A 247 -25.92 4.46 -3.43
C PHE A 247 -26.92 4.83 -4.51
N VAL A 248 -27.89 3.96 -4.74
CA VAL A 248 -29.03 4.20 -5.62
C VAL A 248 -30.31 3.91 -4.84
N CYS A 249 -31.22 4.87 -4.80
CA CYS A 249 -32.52 4.79 -4.12
C CYS A 249 -33.66 4.93 -5.12
N GLN A 250 -34.59 3.97 -5.16
CA GLN A 250 -35.73 3.89 -6.08
C GLN A 250 -37.05 3.97 -5.32
#